data_cddb4168acf1d8dc1cdb7e2f7367008b
#
_entry.id   cddb4168acf1d8dc1cdb7e2f7367008b
#
_cell.length_a   1.000
_cell.length_b   1.000
_cell.length_c   1.000
_cell.angle_alpha   90.00
_cell.angle_beta   90.00
_cell.angle_gamma   90.00
#
_symmetry.space_group_name_H-M   'P 1'
#
loop_
_entity.id
_entity.type
_entity.pdbx_description
1 polymer ?
#
loop_
_entity_poly.entity_id
_entity_poly.type
_entity_poly.pdbx_seq_one_letter_code
_entity_poly.pdbx_strand_id
1 'polypeptide(L)'
;MKILKLFVAASMAMVSLFGCTSTRICNSDGGIEVAVDEAGKTDIRIDDVCFRDRLAVEDIAHPRRNADGILTSTVRVRNTLTDKDDYYRMDKFNLQYKATWFDAGGMAILPDLSLWIPIDLGGGDSVPINLAAPTKEASRFVLRIKHVR
;
A
#
# COMPACT_ATOMS: atom_id res chain seq x y z
N MET A 1 -35.46 28.26 65.73
CA MET A 1 -34.20 28.29 64.97
C MET A 1 -34.01 27.01 64.28
N LYS A 2 -34.12 27.02 62.94
CA LYS A 2 -34.11 25.83 62.08
C LYS A 2 -32.72 25.67 61.47
N ILE A 3 -32.06 24.56 61.80
CA ILE A 3 -30.76 24.20 61.23
C ILE A 3 -31.01 23.45 59.91
N LEU A 4 -30.67 24.11 58.83
CA LEU A 4 -30.74 23.56 57.49
C LEU A 4 -29.51 22.68 57.24
N LYS A 5 -29.67 21.38 57.16
CA LYS A 5 -28.61 20.43 56.79
C LYS A 5 -28.47 20.40 55.27
N LEU A 6 -27.38 20.96 54.81
CA LEU A 6 -27.00 20.90 53.39
C LEU A 6 -26.35 19.53 53.09
N PHE A 7 -27.05 18.67 52.37
CA PHE A 7 -26.49 17.45 51.84
C PHE A 7 -25.78 17.79 50.53
N VAL A 8 -24.46 17.80 50.55
CA VAL A 8 -23.66 17.83 49.33
C VAL A 8 -23.56 16.41 48.82
N ALA A 9 -24.30 16.09 47.79
CA ALA A 9 -24.18 14.86 47.05
C ALA A 9 -22.96 14.94 46.11
N ALA A 10 -21.85 14.30 46.50
CA ALA A 10 -20.70 14.15 45.63
C ALA A 10 -21.02 13.11 44.54
N SER A 11 -21.37 13.59 43.35
CA SER A 11 -21.56 12.75 42.15
C SER A 11 -20.18 12.38 41.61
N MET A 12 -19.67 11.19 41.95
CA MET A 12 -18.52 10.59 41.28
C MET A 12 -18.90 10.20 39.86
N ALA A 13 -18.58 11.06 38.91
CA ALA A 13 -18.60 10.70 37.51
C ALA A 13 -17.47 9.72 37.26
N MET A 14 -17.78 8.42 37.22
CA MET A 14 -16.90 7.42 36.66
C MET A 14 -16.80 7.67 35.14
N VAL A 15 -15.74 8.37 34.76
CA VAL A 15 -15.32 8.41 33.36
C VAL A 15 -14.74 7.03 33.02
N SER A 16 -15.58 6.17 32.50
CA SER A 16 -15.15 4.92 31.87
C SER A 16 -14.35 5.30 30.62
N LEU A 17 -13.04 5.28 30.77
CA LEU A 17 -12.10 5.30 29.65
C LEU A 17 -12.26 3.97 28.90
N PHE A 18 -13.27 3.88 28.04
CA PHE A 18 -13.28 2.89 26.98
C PHE A 18 -12.13 3.26 26.03
N GLY A 19 -10.95 2.76 26.34
CA GLY A 19 -9.86 2.73 25.39
C GLY A 19 -10.33 1.89 24.21
N CYS A 20 -10.81 2.55 23.15
CA CYS A 20 -10.91 1.94 21.84
C CYS A 20 -9.50 1.52 21.44
N THR A 21 -9.11 0.29 21.75
CA THR A 21 -8.03 -0.38 21.03
C THR A 21 -8.53 -0.58 19.62
N SER A 22 -8.36 0.45 18.80
CA SER A 22 -8.54 0.36 17.36
C SER A 22 -7.51 -0.63 16.85
N THR A 23 -7.88 -1.91 16.76
CA THR A 23 -7.15 -2.88 15.99
C THR A 23 -7.17 -2.39 14.54
N ARG A 24 -6.09 -1.71 14.13
CA ARG A 24 -5.94 -1.27 12.75
C ARG A 24 -5.90 -2.52 11.89
N ILE A 25 -6.96 -2.72 11.11
CA ILE A 25 -6.97 -3.70 10.05
C ILE A 25 -5.99 -3.20 9.00
N CYS A 26 -4.84 -3.86 8.88
CA CYS A 26 -3.77 -3.43 8.00
C CYS A 26 -3.93 -3.95 6.56
N ASN A 27 -4.90 -4.83 6.31
CA ASN A 27 -5.18 -5.33 4.96
C ASN A 27 -6.50 -4.77 4.45
N SER A 28 -6.52 -4.37 3.18
CA SER A 28 -7.73 -3.95 2.47
C SER A 28 -7.94 -4.86 1.25
N ASP A 29 -9.17 -5.30 1.05
CA ASP A 29 -9.54 -6.03 -0.17
C ASP A 29 -9.37 -5.11 -1.38
N GLY A 30 -8.58 -5.57 -2.36
CA GLY A 30 -8.29 -4.80 -3.56
C GLY A 30 -7.18 -3.76 -3.45
N GLY A 31 -6.62 -3.56 -2.26
CA GLY A 31 -5.57 -2.57 -2.00
C GLY A 31 -6.05 -1.12 -1.99
N ILE A 32 -5.20 -0.21 -1.53
CA ILE A 32 -5.42 1.24 -1.59
C ILE A 32 -4.69 1.78 -2.81
N GLU A 33 -5.41 2.49 -3.65
CA GLU A 33 -4.84 3.21 -4.78
C GLU A 33 -3.90 4.30 -4.27
N VAL A 34 -2.66 4.29 -4.75
CA VAL A 34 -1.63 5.27 -4.36
C VAL A 34 -1.12 6.08 -5.53
N ALA A 35 -1.21 5.57 -6.75
CA ALA A 35 -0.84 6.29 -7.96
C ALA A 35 -1.56 5.73 -9.19
N VAL A 36 -2.04 6.64 -10.04
CA VAL A 36 -2.59 6.34 -11.36
C VAL A 36 -1.96 7.33 -12.35
N ASP A 37 -1.54 6.85 -13.51
CA ASP A 37 -1.06 7.76 -14.55
C ASP A 37 -2.22 8.52 -15.20
N GLU A 38 -1.92 9.68 -15.82
CA GLU A 38 -2.92 10.54 -16.48
C GLU A 38 -3.70 9.82 -17.59
N ALA A 39 -3.11 8.80 -18.19
CA ALA A 39 -3.74 7.99 -19.23
C ALA A 39 -4.56 6.81 -18.68
N GLY A 40 -4.57 6.59 -17.34
CA GLY A 40 -5.23 5.46 -16.69
C GLY A 40 -4.66 4.09 -17.05
N LYS A 41 -3.43 4.05 -17.59
CA LYS A 41 -2.77 2.81 -18.00
C LYS A 41 -2.03 2.11 -16.87
N THR A 42 -1.73 2.84 -15.82
CA THR A 42 -1.02 2.36 -14.63
C THR A 42 -1.87 2.62 -13.41
N ASP A 43 -2.13 1.59 -12.62
CA ASP A 43 -2.81 1.67 -11.33
C ASP A 43 -1.91 0.95 -10.30
N ILE A 44 -1.49 1.67 -9.26
CA ILE A 44 -0.62 1.13 -8.20
C ILE A 44 -1.37 1.12 -6.89
N ARG A 45 -1.43 -0.05 -6.27
CA ARG A 45 -2.17 -0.30 -5.03
C ARG A 45 -1.28 -0.92 -3.97
N ILE A 46 -1.41 -0.45 -2.74
CA ILE A 46 -0.79 -1.04 -1.56
C ILE A 46 -1.87 -1.77 -0.78
N ASP A 47 -1.72 -3.10 -0.63
CA ASP A 47 -2.70 -3.95 0.06
C ASP A 47 -2.71 -3.74 1.57
N ASP A 48 -1.60 -3.27 2.14
CA ASP A 48 -1.46 -3.05 3.58
C ASP A 48 -1.58 -1.57 3.92
N VAL A 49 -2.72 -1.18 4.50
CA VAL A 49 -3.04 0.20 4.90
C VAL A 49 -2.01 0.78 5.88
N CYS A 50 -1.49 -0.03 6.79
CA CYS A 50 -0.49 0.40 7.78
C CYS A 50 0.88 0.69 7.15
N PHE A 51 1.07 0.24 5.93
CA PHE A 51 2.32 0.34 5.19
C PHE A 51 2.37 1.49 4.20
N ARG A 52 1.21 2.02 3.84
CA ARG A 52 1.06 3.08 2.84
C ARG A 52 1.97 4.29 3.12
N ASP A 53 2.05 4.71 4.38
CA ASP A 53 2.79 5.91 4.76
C ASP A 53 4.33 5.67 4.82
N ARG A 54 4.76 4.43 4.62
CA ARG A 54 6.16 3.99 4.68
C ARG A 54 6.75 3.61 3.33
N LEU A 55 5.92 3.55 2.31
CA LEU A 55 6.30 3.22 0.95
C LEU A 55 5.89 4.37 0.03
N ALA A 56 6.86 5.02 -0.59
CA ALA A 56 6.62 6.05 -1.59
C ALA A 56 6.77 5.47 -3.00
N VAL A 57 5.87 5.84 -3.89
CA VAL A 57 6.05 5.69 -5.33
C VAL A 57 6.76 6.95 -5.82
N GLU A 58 8.03 6.84 -6.21
CA GLU A 58 8.84 7.98 -6.61
C GLU A 58 8.71 8.33 -8.08
N ASP A 59 8.61 7.31 -8.93
CA ASP A 59 8.57 7.49 -10.37
C ASP A 59 7.80 6.35 -11.02
N ILE A 60 7.07 6.69 -12.07
CA ILE A 60 6.34 5.74 -12.92
C ILE A 60 6.75 6.05 -14.36
N ALA A 61 7.59 5.20 -14.94
CA ALA A 61 7.86 5.30 -16.36
C ALA A 61 6.59 4.92 -17.15
N HIS A 62 6.13 5.82 -18.00
CA HIS A 62 4.95 5.58 -18.83
C HIS A 62 5.08 4.25 -19.60
N PRO A 63 4.02 3.43 -19.62
CA PRO A 63 4.04 2.16 -20.34
C PRO A 63 4.38 2.36 -21.82
N ARG A 64 5.40 1.66 -22.30
CA ARG A 64 5.88 1.73 -23.67
C ARG A 64 5.95 0.33 -24.29
N ARG A 65 5.71 0.24 -25.58
CA ARG A 65 5.95 -1.00 -26.31
C ARG A 65 7.42 -1.09 -26.71
N ASN A 66 8.03 -2.23 -26.37
CA ASN A 66 9.38 -2.54 -26.84
C ASN A 66 9.39 -2.94 -28.33
N ALA A 67 10.55 -3.31 -28.88
CA ALA A 67 10.70 -3.72 -30.27
C ALA A 67 9.82 -4.93 -30.65
N ASP A 68 9.54 -5.81 -29.71
CA ASP A 68 8.69 -6.99 -29.89
C ASP A 68 7.20 -6.67 -29.75
N GLY A 69 6.83 -5.42 -29.49
CA GLY A 69 5.45 -4.99 -29.28
C GLY A 69 4.90 -5.30 -27.88
N ILE A 70 5.73 -5.77 -26.96
CA ILE A 70 5.36 -6.05 -25.56
C ILE A 70 5.32 -4.75 -24.78
N LEU A 71 4.23 -4.55 -24.01
CA LEU A 71 4.10 -3.40 -23.13
C LEU A 71 5.02 -3.56 -21.93
N THR A 72 5.87 -2.57 -21.65
CA THR A 72 6.80 -2.54 -20.54
C THR A 72 6.64 -1.24 -19.75
N SER A 73 6.92 -1.28 -18.46
CA SER A 73 6.93 -0.12 -17.57
C SER A 73 7.95 -0.34 -16.45
N THR A 74 8.36 0.74 -15.80
CA THR A 74 9.17 0.68 -14.58
C THR A 74 8.52 1.54 -13.52
N VAL A 75 8.33 0.98 -12.34
CA VAL A 75 7.82 1.70 -11.17
C VAL A 75 8.93 1.73 -10.13
N ARG A 76 9.33 2.91 -9.69
CA ARG A 76 10.30 3.08 -8.62
C ARG A 76 9.61 3.28 -7.29
N VAL A 77 9.93 2.41 -6.33
CA VAL A 77 9.40 2.49 -4.97
C VAL A 77 10.52 2.72 -3.98
N ARG A 78 10.25 3.52 -2.95
CA ARG A 78 11.20 3.81 -1.88
C ARG A 78 10.61 3.53 -0.51
N ASN A 79 11.43 2.95 0.36
CA ASN A 79 11.14 2.90 1.79
C ASN A 79 11.42 4.28 2.39
N THR A 80 10.38 4.93 2.94
CA THR A 80 10.51 6.27 3.53
C THR A 80 11.05 6.28 4.94
N LEU A 81 11.15 5.10 5.60
CA LEU A 81 11.77 5.01 6.91
C LEU A 81 13.28 5.22 6.78
N THR A 82 13.81 6.07 7.65
CA THR A 82 15.25 6.28 7.78
C THR A 82 15.72 5.73 9.12
N ASP A 83 17.02 5.51 9.28
CA ASP A 83 17.66 5.01 10.52
C ASP A 83 17.34 5.83 11.78
N LYS A 84 16.73 7.01 11.62
CA LYS A 84 16.32 7.87 12.74
C LYS A 84 14.98 7.48 13.37
N ASP A 85 14.23 6.63 12.70
CA ASP A 85 12.93 6.17 13.18
C ASP A 85 13.09 4.93 14.07
N ASP A 86 13.94 5.03 15.09
CA ASP A 86 14.44 4.01 16.01
C ASP A 86 13.37 3.19 16.76
N TYR A 87 12.08 3.54 16.61
CA TYR A 87 11.01 2.93 17.37
C TYR A 87 10.57 1.56 16.87
N TYR A 88 10.88 1.21 15.63
CA TYR A 88 10.60 -0.10 15.06
C TYR A 88 11.82 -0.57 14.25
N ARG A 89 12.61 -1.44 14.80
CA ARG A 89 13.75 -2.15 14.16
C ARG A 89 13.35 -2.93 12.89
N MET A 90 12.60 -2.32 12.01
CA MET A 90 12.31 -2.85 10.68
C MET A 90 13.24 -2.21 9.66
N ASP A 91 14.53 -2.51 9.76
CA ASP A 91 15.56 -2.04 8.83
C ASP A 91 15.29 -2.51 7.39
N LYS A 92 14.43 -3.52 7.22
CA LYS A 92 14.07 -4.07 5.91
C LYS A 92 12.59 -4.39 5.81
N PHE A 93 12.04 -4.10 4.66
CA PHE A 93 10.70 -4.52 4.29
C PHE A 93 10.75 -5.73 3.38
N ASN A 94 10.21 -6.86 3.85
CA ASN A 94 9.91 -7.99 3.00
C ASN A 94 8.61 -7.69 2.27
N LEU A 95 8.73 -7.19 1.06
CA LEU A 95 7.58 -6.89 0.22
C LEU A 95 7.39 -7.97 -0.83
N GLN A 96 6.18 -8.07 -1.33
CA GLN A 96 5.89 -8.77 -2.56
C GLN A 96 5.08 -7.86 -3.47
N TYR A 97 5.35 -7.93 -4.76
CA TYR A 97 4.54 -7.27 -5.75
C TYR A 97 3.97 -8.26 -6.75
N LYS A 98 2.85 -7.86 -7.35
CA LYS A 98 2.18 -8.59 -8.43
C LYS A 98 1.63 -7.61 -9.44
N ALA A 99 1.95 -7.81 -10.73
CA ALA A 99 1.34 -7.08 -11.81
C ALA A 99 0.25 -7.93 -12.47
N THR A 100 -0.95 -7.38 -12.60
CA THR A 100 -2.03 -7.96 -13.38
C THR A 100 -2.22 -7.10 -14.62
N TRP A 101 -2.14 -7.73 -15.78
CA TRP A 101 -2.25 -7.07 -17.06
C TRP A 101 -3.65 -7.21 -17.65
N PHE A 102 -4.09 -6.19 -18.37
CA PHE A 102 -5.42 -6.13 -18.97
C PHE A 102 -5.30 -5.72 -20.44
N ASP A 103 -6.19 -6.24 -21.25
CA ASP A 103 -6.35 -5.84 -22.64
C ASP A 103 -7.11 -4.51 -22.78
N ALA A 104 -7.33 -4.06 -24.01
CA ALA A 104 -8.08 -2.83 -24.28
C ALA A 104 -9.57 -2.93 -23.88
N GLY A 105 -10.12 -4.13 -23.80
CA GLY A 105 -11.49 -4.39 -23.34
C GLY A 105 -11.62 -4.45 -21.81
N GLY A 106 -10.48 -4.40 -21.10
CA GLY A 106 -10.45 -4.49 -19.64
C GLY A 106 -10.47 -5.91 -19.09
N MET A 107 -10.28 -6.92 -19.93
CA MET A 107 -10.16 -8.30 -19.49
C MET A 107 -8.74 -8.61 -19.02
N ALA A 108 -8.63 -9.34 -17.91
CA ALA A 108 -7.34 -9.74 -17.37
C ALA A 108 -6.67 -10.77 -18.31
N ILE A 109 -5.39 -10.53 -18.61
CA ILE A 109 -4.57 -11.40 -19.45
C ILE A 109 -3.83 -12.38 -18.55
N LEU A 110 -4.04 -13.68 -18.76
CA LEU A 110 -3.36 -14.76 -18.05
C LEU A 110 -3.29 -14.53 -16.52
N PRO A 111 -4.41 -14.29 -15.82
CA PRO A 111 -4.42 -13.92 -14.43
C PRO A 111 -3.73 -14.96 -13.53
N ASP A 112 -3.76 -16.23 -13.90
CA ASP A 112 -3.13 -17.33 -13.15
C ASP A 112 -1.59 -17.28 -13.19
N LEU A 113 -1.01 -16.56 -14.16
CA LEU A 113 0.43 -16.33 -14.27
C LEU A 113 0.90 -15.09 -13.52
N SER A 114 -0.02 -14.31 -12.94
CA SER A 114 0.31 -13.16 -12.11
C SER A 114 0.80 -13.61 -10.73
N LEU A 115 2.09 -13.89 -10.61
CA LEU A 115 2.71 -14.37 -9.37
C LEU A 115 3.12 -13.22 -8.46
N TRP A 116 3.15 -13.48 -7.14
CA TRP A 116 3.75 -12.59 -6.17
C TRP A 116 5.27 -12.75 -6.20
N ILE A 117 5.98 -11.67 -6.50
CA ILE A 117 7.44 -11.62 -6.62
C ILE A 117 7.99 -10.92 -5.39
N PRO A 118 8.92 -11.53 -4.63
CA PRO A 118 9.50 -10.91 -3.47
C PRO A 118 10.46 -9.77 -3.86
N ILE A 119 10.51 -8.76 -2.99
CA ILE A 119 11.43 -7.62 -3.09
C ILE A 119 11.84 -7.20 -1.68
N ASP A 120 13.14 -7.08 -1.46
CA ASP A 120 13.70 -6.58 -0.21
C ASP A 120 13.99 -5.09 -0.37
N LEU A 121 13.53 -4.28 0.58
CA LEU A 121 13.66 -2.84 0.54
C LEU A 121 14.17 -2.33 1.89
N GLY A 122 15.44 -1.97 1.96
CA GLY A 122 16.07 -1.40 3.15
C GLY A 122 15.53 -0.01 3.49
N GLY A 123 15.80 0.46 4.70
CA GLY A 123 15.43 1.81 5.13
C GLY A 123 16.06 2.88 4.24
N GLY A 124 15.25 3.76 3.67
CA GLY A 124 15.70 4.81 2.76
C GLY A 124 16.04 4.35 1.34
N ASP A 125 16.08 3.03 1.09
CA ASP A 125 16.40 2.48 -0.23
C ASP A 125 15.28 2.73 -1.25
N SER A 126 15.70 2.82 -2.51
CA SER A 126 14.82 2.95 -3.67
C SER A 126 15.12 1.83 -4.68
N VAL A 127 14.09 1.10 -5.09
CA VAL A 127 14.23 -0.06 -5.98
C VAL A 127 13.29 0.08 -7.20
N PRO A 128 13.79 -0.14 -8.43
CA PRO A 128 12.96 -0.20 -9.61
C PRO A 128 12.28 -1.57 -9.74
N ILE A 129 10.97 -1.57 -9.94
CA ILE A 129 10.17 -2.73 -10.32
C ILE A 129 9.99 -2.69 -11.84
N ASN A 130 10.68 -3.55 -12.56
CA ASN A 130 10.56 -3.64 -14.00
C ASN A 130 9.44 -4.60 -14.36
N LEU A 131 8.51 -4.14 -15.17
CA LEU A 131 7.31 -4.85 -15.58
C LEU A 131 7.31 -5.08 -17.06
N ALA A 132 6.93 -6.30 -17.48
CA ALA A 132 6.71 -6.66 -18.87
C ALA A 132 5.42 -7.46 -19.01
N ALA A 133 4.60 -7.09 -19.96
CA ALA A 133 3.37 -7.81 -20.23
C ALA A 133 3.64 -9.21 -20.80
N PRO A 134 2.80 -10.20 -20.46
CA PRO A 134 2.97 -11.55 -20.98
C PRO A 134 2.65 -11.67 -22.47
N THR A 135 1.83 -10.75 -23.01
CA THR A 135 1.39 -10.76 -24.41
C THR A 135 1.33 -9.35 -24.99
N LYS A 136 1.18 -9.26 -26.32
CA LYS A 136 1.10 -7.97 -27.04
C LYS A 136 -0.24 -7.26 -26.89
N GLU A 137 -1.28 -7.97 -26.48
CA GLU A 137 -2.64 -7.44 -26.33
C GLU A 137 -2.77 -6.54 -25.11
N ALA A 138 -1.80 -6.59 -24.19
CA ALA A 138 -1.82 -5.77 -22.99
C ALA A 138 -1.87 -4.28 -23.31
N SER A 139 -2.77 -3.56 -22.64
CA SER A 139 -2.95 -2.11 -22.79
C SER A 139 -2.72 -1.34 -21.50
N ARG A 140 -2.94 -2.00 -20.35
CA ARG A 140 -2.75 -1.42 -19.01
C ARG A 140 -2.38 -2.49 -18.00
N PHE A 141 -1.94 -2.06 -16.81
CA PHE A 141 -1.71 -2.97 -15.68
C PHE A 141 -2.17 -2.37 -14.35
N VAL A 142 -2.37 -3.26 -13.38
CA VAL A 142 -2.52 -2.95 -11.97
C VAL A 142 -1.35 -3.59 -11.23
N LEU A 143 -0.53 -2.76 -10.56
CA LEU A 143 0.56 -3.21 -9.71
C LEU A 143 0.08 -3.22 -8.26
N ARG A 144 0.07 -4.38 -7.64
CA ARG A 144 -0.23 -4.53 -6.21
C ARG A 144 1.04 -4.80 -5.44
N ILE A 145 1.19 -4.17 -4.29
CA ILE A 145 2.32 -4.33 -3.37
C ILE A 145 1.78 -4.67 -2.00
N LYS A 146 2.32 -5.70 -1.38
CA LYS A 146 1.95 -6.09 -0.01
C LYS A 146 3.18 -6.36 0.84
N HIS A 147 3.04 -6.18 2.14
CA HIS A 147 4.03 -6.60 3.12
C HIS A 147 3.86 -8.10 3.42
N VAL A 148 4.96 -8.82 3.54
CA VAL A 148 5.01 -10.22 3.99
C VAL A 148 5.38 -10.21 5.46
N ARG A 149 4.48 -10.68 6.30
CA ARG A 149 4.69 -10.82 7.74
C ARG A 149 5.45 -12.10 8.06
#